data_cb95f07a513f21805a631abff3f6e36c
#
_entry.id   cb95f07a513f21805a631abff3f6e36c
#
_cell.length_a   1.000
_cell.length_b   1.000
_cell.length_c   1.000
_cell.angle_alpha   90.00
_cell.angle_beta   90.00
_cell.angle_gamma   90.00
#
_symmetry.space_group_name_H-M   'P 1'
#
loop_
_entity.id
_entity.type
_entity.pdbx_description
1 polymer ?
#
loop_
_entity_poly.entity_id
_entity_poly.type
_entity_poly.pdbx_seq_one_letter_code
_entity_poly.pdbx_strand_id
1 'polypeptide(L)'
;MVSTDRTLLRLHVEAVWDVRLPSPVLNDVELLRESFQPSWKLCVAELADGRVHIWRPDVTSTERGVLRLRVNQALAFPPVVTPIPGVSREVALSLVASPRIDVDMASSIACLLTPWDRPLIEALQPGSLDDYFHSERHPLIGVVIADQLLSLAYSSRRTREACELGIDTVPEARRKGYALAATILWTRAVLQARRIGSNLQRPCGEYRLLALSGCCWISGLCTNSEL
;
A
#
# COMPACT_ATOMS: atom_id res chain seq x y z
N MET A 1 0.32 -21.28 -14.22
CA MET A 1 1.08 -20.11 -13.72
C MET A 1 0.07 -19.22 -13.01
N VAL A 2 0.20 -18.99 -11.70
CA VAL A 2 -0.69 -18.06 -10.98
C VAL A 2 -0.43 -16.67 -11.53
N SER A 3 -1.48 -15.92 -11.87
CA SER A 3 -1.37 -14.55 -12.36
C SER A 3 -0.51 -13.71 -11.41
N THR A 4 0.34 -12.87 -11.95
CA THR A 4 1.15 -11.92 -11.19
C THR A 4 0.26 -11.04 -10.30
N ASP A 5 -0.91 -10.66 -10.79
CA ASP A 5 -1.88 -9.82 -10.09
C ASP A 5 -2.43 -10.50 -8.83
N ARG A 6 -2.71 -11.81 -8.88
CA ARG A 6 -3.18 -12.56 -7.69
C ARG A 6 -2.10 -12.65 -6.60
N THR A 7 -0.85 -12.77 -6.99
CA THR A 7 0.26 -12.73 -6.02
C THR A 7 0.41 -11.34 -5.40
N LEU A 8 0.31 -10.30 -6.20
CA LEU A 8 0.35 -8.92 -5.71
C LEU A 8 -0.83 -8.62 -4.79
N LEU A 9 -2.04 -9.07 -5.16
CA LEU A 9 -3.24 -8.96 -4.31
C LEU A 9 -3.01 -9.61 -2.95
N ARG A 10 -2.52 -10.86 -2.91
CA ARG A 10 -2.21 -11.54 -1.65
C ARG A 10 -1.26 -10.73 -0.79
N LEU A 11 -0.12 -10.33 -1.36
CA LEU A 11 0.91 -9.58 -0.63
C LEU A 11 0.38 -8.24 -0.08
N HIS A 12 -0.46 -7.56 -0.86
CA HIS A 12 -1.08 -6.31 -0.43
C HIS A 12 -2.06 -6.54 0.73
N VAL A 13 -2.99 -7.47 0.60
CA VAL A 13 -3.97 -7.77 1.66
C VAL A 13 -3.26 -8.16 2.96
N GLU A 14 -2.25 -9.01 2.86
CA GLU A 14 -1.46 -9.45 4.01
C GLU A 14 -0.69 -8.28 4.67
N ALA A 15 -0.11 -7.39 3.87
CA ALA A 15 0.64 -6.24 4.39
C ALA A 15 -0.26 -5.16 5.01
N VAL A 16 -1.41 -4.88 4.38
CA VAL A 16 -2.31 -3.80 4.82
C VAL A 16 -3.09 -4.19 6.06
N TRP A 17 -3.50 -5.45 6.16
CA TRP A 17 -4.49 -5.87 7.14
C TRP A 17 -3.96 -6.83 8.19
N ASP A 18 -2.66 -7.12 8.21
CA ASP A 18 -2.01 -8.06 9.16
C ASP A 18 -2.77 -9.40 9.24
N VAL A 19 -3.12 -9.92 8.08
CA VAL A 19 -3.81 -11.20 7.90
C VAL A 19 -3.00 -12.12 7.00
N ARG A 20 -3.37 -13.39 6.93
CA ARG A 20 -2.90 -14.32 5.91
C ARG A 20 -4.00 -14.57 4.90
N LEU A 21 -3.65 -14.53 3.62
CA LEU A 21 -4.56 -14.88 2.53
C LEU A 21 -4.06 -16.15 1.83
N PRO A 22 -4.66 -17.32 2.14
CA PRO A 22 -4.20 -18.59 1.62
C PRO A 22 -4.26 -18.65 0.09
N SER A 23 -3.15 -19.07 -0.52
CA SER A 23 -3.02 -19.30 -1.96
C SER A 23 -3.24 -20.79 -2.26
N PRO A 24 -3.83 -21.16 -3.41
CA PRO A 24 -4.20 -20.29 -4.55
C PRO A 24 -5.62 -19.75 -4.54
N VAL A 25 -6.44 -20.12 -3.55
CA VAL A 25 -7.89 -19.89 -3.62
C VAL A 25 -8.26 -18.42 -3.35
N LEU A 26 -7.53 -17.71 -2.49
CA LEU A 26 -7.70 -16.29 -2.17
C LEU A 26 -9.13 -15.89 -1.79
N ASN A 27 -9.85 -16.72 -1.03
CA ASN A 27 -11.26 -16.47 -0.72
C ASN A 27 -11.50 -15.97 0.70
N ASP A 28 -10.86 -16.56 1.68
CA ASP A 28 -11.06 -16.24 3.08
C ASP A 28 -9.70 -15.90 3.72
N VAL A 29 -9.67 -14.86 4.54
CA VAL A 29 -8.46 -14.54 5.29
C VAL A 29 -8.37 -15.36 6.57
N GLU A 30 -7.13 -15.66 6.98
CA GLU A 30 -6.80 -16.16 8.31
C GLU A 30 -6.33 -14.98 9.15
N LEU A 31 -6.91 -14.79 10.34
CA LEU A 31 -6.48 -13.76 11.27
C LEU A 31 -5.18 -14.19 11.93
N LEU A 32 -4.16 -13.34 11.88
CA LEU A 32 -2.88 -13.59 12.56
C LEU A 32 -2.96 -13.31 14.07
N ARG A 33 -3.93 -12.49 14.49
CA ARG A 33 -4.20 -12.16 15.90
C ARG A 33 -5.70 -12.17 16.13
N GLU A 34 -6.17 -12.87 17.15
CA GLU A 34 -7.59 -12.94 17.48
C GLU A 34 -8.21 -11.57 17.83
N SER A 35 -7.40 -10.67 18.39
CA SER A 35 -7.83 -9.32 18.79
C SER A 35 -7.88 -8.32 17.65
N PHE A 36 -7.39 -8.67 16.44
CA PHE A 36 -7.37 -7.78 15.31
C PHE A 36 -8.17 -8.35 14.16
N GLN A 37 -9.19 -7.63 13.75
CA GLN A 37 -9.99 -7.95 12.58
C GLN A 37 -9.96 -6.79 11.59
N PRO A 38 -9.83 -7.06 10.29
CA PRO A 38 -10.03 -6.03 9.27
C PRO A 38 -11.38 -5.33 9.46
N SER A 39 -11.41 -4.02 9.24
CA SER A 39 -12.66 -3.23 9.34
C SER A 39 -13.70 -3.61 8.28
N TRP A 40 -13.27 -4.26 7.20
CA TRP A 40 -14.17 -4.74 6.15
C TRP A 40 -14.64 -6.18 6.40
N LYS A 41 -15.85 -6.49 5.96
CA LYS A 41 -16.42 -7.85 5.93
C LYS A 41 -16.15 -8.56 4.59
N LEU A 42 -16.09 -7.78 3.51
CA LEU A 42 -15.80 -8.23 2.16
C LEU A 42 -14.83 -7.26 1.49
N CYS A 43 -13.74 -7.79 0.96
CA CYS A 43 -12.86 -7.09 0.05
C CYS A 43 -13.02 -7.68 -1.36
N VAL A 44 -13.21 -6.84 -2.36
CA VAL A 44 -13.33 -7.27 -3.76
C VAL A 44 -12.23 -6.62 -4.57
N ALA A 45 -11.43 -7.43 -5.22
CA ALA A 45 -10.40 -6.98 -6.16
C ALA A 45 -10.81 -7.28 -7.59
N GLU A 46 -10.74 -6.27 -8.45
CA GLU A 46 -10.87 -6.42 -9.90
C GLU A 46 -9.47 -6.62 -10.49
N LEU A 47 -9.21 -7.80 -11.02
CA LEU A 47 -7.97 -8.19 -11.67
C LEU A 47 -8.20 -8.35 -13.18
N ALA A 48 -7.12 -8.42 -13.95
CA ALA A 48 -7.21 -8.64 -15.40
C ALA A 48 -7.91 -9.97 -15.75
N ASP A 49 -7.79 -10.99 -14.90
CA ASP A 49 -8.38 -12.32 -15.09
C ASP A 49 -9.75 -12.51 -14.40
N GLY A 50 -10.31 -11.45 -13.81
CA GLY A 50 -11.63 -11.48 -13.15
C GLY A 50 -11.65 -10.92 -11.74
N ARG A 51 -12.75 -11.11 -11.05
CA ARG A 51 -12.96 -10.62 -9.68
C ARG A 51 -12.59 -11.65 -8.65
N VAL A 52 -11.91 -11.21 -7.60
CA VAL A 52 -11.63 -12.00 -6.40
C VAL A 52 -12.44 -11.43 -5.24
N HIS A 53 -13.14 -12.29 -4.53
CA HIS A 53 -13.91 -11.94 -3.34
C HIS A 53 -13.20 -12.52 -2.13
N ILE A 54 -12.75 -11.66 -1.22
CA ILE A 54 -12.00 -12.02 -0.03
C ILE A 54 -12.88 -11.72 1.18
N TRP A 55 -13.09 -12.72 2.01
CA TRP A 55 -14.02 -12.66 3.13
C TRP A 55 -13.29 -12.64 4.46
N ARG A 56 -13.83 -11.87 5.39
CA ARG A 56 -13.51 -12.01 6.80
C ARG A 56 -14.16 -13.31 7.34
N PRO A 57 -13.49 -14.07 8.23
CA PRO A 57 -13.94 -15.41 8.63
C PRO A 57 -15.30 -15.45 9.33
N ASP A 58 -15.66 -14.37 10.04
CA ASP A 58 -16.92 -14.25 10.79
C ASP A 58 -18.17 -13.99 9.94
N VAL A 59 -17.99 -13.78 8.61
CA VAL A 59 -19.11 -13.44 7.72
C VAL A 59 -19.88 -14.69 7.31
N THR A 60 -21.13 -14.75 7.74
CA THR A 60 -22.02 -15.88 7.47
C THR A 60 -22.40 -15.98 5.98
N SER A 61 -22.82 -17.17 5.55
CA SER A 61 -23.26 -17.39 4.15
C SER A 61 -24.41 -16.48 3.72
N THR A 62 -25.33 -16.17 4.62
CA THR A 62 -26.45 -15.25 4.38
C THR A 62 -25.94 -13.83 4.18
N GLU A 63 -25.05 -13.35 5.03
CA GLU A 63 -24.43 -12.03 4.88
C GLU A 63 -23.63 -11.92 3.59
N ARG A 64 -22.90 -12.97 3.19
CA ARG A 64 -22.15 -13.00 1.91
C ARG A 64 -23.04 -12.71 0.72
N GLY A 65 -24.27 -13.22 0.71
CA GLY A 65 -25.25 -12.93 -0.35
C GLY A 65 -25.60 -11.44 -0.44
N VAL A 66 -25.91 -10.83 0.70
CA VAL A 66 -26.27 -9.40 0.78
C VAL A 66 -25.07 -8.52 0.40
N LEU A 67 -23.88 -8.83 0.91
CA LEU A 67 -22.68 -8.05 0.62
C LEU A 67 -22.28 -8.13 -0.86
N ARG A 68 -22.40 -9.30 -1.50
CA ARG A 68 -22.16 -9.42 -2.95
C ARG A 68 -23.09 -8.54 -3.77
N LEU A 69 -24.38 -8.52 -3.42
CA LEU A 69 -25.34 -7.67 -4.14
C LEU A 69 -24.98 -6.20 -4.03
N ARG A 70 -24.65 -5.72 -2.84
CA ARG A 70 -24.21 -4.32 -2.60
C ARG A 70 -22.95 -3.97 -3.36
N VAL A 71 -21.96 -4.86 -3.36
CA VAL A 71 -20.73 -4.65 -4.10
C VAL A 71 -21.00 -4.55 -5.60
N ASN A 72 -21.81 -5.44 -6.16
CA ASN A 72 -22.17 -5.39 -7.56
C ASN A 72 -22.89 -4.09 -7.94
N GLN A 73 -23.77 -3.60 -7.07
CA GLN A 73 -24.38 -2.27 -7.23
C GLN A 73 -23.34 -1.16 -7.22
N ALA A 74 -22.40 -1.21 -6.26
CA ALA A 74 -21.34 -0.22 -6.16
C ALA A 74 -20.43 -0.21 -7.41
N LEU A 75 -20.08 -1.39 -7.93
CA LEU A 75 -19.22 -1.52 -9.12
C LEU A 75 -19.93 -1.16 -10.44
N ALA A 76 -21.26 -1.14 -10.46
CA ALA A 76 -22.02 -0.69 -11.62
C ALA A 76 -21.90 0.82 -11.88
N PHE A 77 -21.46 1.60 -10.89
CA PHE A 77 -21.29 3.05 -11.01
C PHE A 77 -19.81 3.45 -11.05
N PRO A 78 -19.44 4.47 -11.84
CA PRO A 78 -18.09 5.02 -11.82
C PRO A 78 -17.69 5.48 -10.41
N PRO A 79 -16.41 5.34 -10.00
CA PRO A 79 -15.95 5.67 -8.64
C PRO A 79 -16.16 7.14 -8.23
N VAL A 80 -16.43 8.01 -9.19
CA VAL A 80 -16.49 9.48 -8.99
C VAL A 80 -17.90 9.97 -8.59
N VAL A 81 -18.94 9.17 -8.74
CA VAL A 81 -20.32 9.73 -8.81
C VAL A 81 -21.02 9.83 -7.45
N THR A 82 -20.82 8.91 -6.53
CA THR A 82 -21.44 9.04 -5.18
C THR A 82 -20.78 8.06 -4.20
N PRO A 83 -20.36 8.51 -3.01
CA PRO A 83 -19.95 7.61 -1.96
C PRO A 83 -21.14 6.73 -1.55
N ILE A 84 -21.00 5.43 -1.67
CA ILE A 84 -21.98 4.48 -1.14
C ILE A 84 -21.64 4.27 0.34
N PRO A 85 -22.54 4.53 1.26
CA PRO A 85 -22.27 4.37 2.68
C PRO A 85 -21.71 2.97 3.00
N GLY A 86 -20.60 2.94 3.73
CA GLY A 86 -19.91 1.70 4.10
C GLY A 86 -19.16 0.99 2.97
N VAL A 87 -18.96 1.64 1.82
CA VAL A 87 -18.12 1.15 0.73
C VAL A 87 -16.97 2.11 0.52
N SER A 88 -15.74 1.64 0.72
CA SER A 88 -14.52 2.35 0.36
C SER A 88 -13.94 1.78 -0.93
N ARG A 89 -13.41 2.64 -1.79
CA ARG A 89 -12.74 2.24 -3.04
C ARG A 89 -11.33 2.77 -3.04
N GLU A 90 -10.39 1.91 -3.30
CA GLU A 90 -8.99 2.25 -3.43
C GLU A 90 -8.48 1.74 -4.77
N VAL A 91 -7.52 2.44 -5.34
CA VAL A 91 -6.79 1.99 -6.52
C VAL A 91 -5.39 1.66 -6.07
N ALA A 92 -5.06 0.40 -6.20
CA ALA A 92 -3.72 -0.04 -5.94
C ALA A 92 -2.91 0.01 -7.26
N LEU A 93 -1.67 0.55 -7.25
CA LEU A 93 -0.84 0.78 -8.44
C LEU A 93 0.43 -0.09 -8.38
N SER A 94 0.87 -0.74 -9.46
CA SER A 94 2.18 -1.42 -9.52
C SER A 94 3.15 -0.69 -10.44
N LEU A 95 4.44 -0.74 -10.11
CA LEU A 95 5.47 -0.20 -10.99
C LEU A 95 5.69 -1.18 -12.16
N VAL A 96 5.17 -0.86 -13.34
CA VAL A 96 5.22 -1.73 -14.51
C VAL A 96 6.12 -1.22 -15.63
N ALA A 97 6.62 0.00 -15.55
CA ALA A 97 7.45 0.61 -16.59
C ALA A 97 8.73 1.21 -16.00
N SER A 98 9.73 1.39 -16.87
CA SER A 98 10.92 2.14 -16.51
C SER A 98 10.55 3.58 -16.17
N PRO A 99 11.13 4.15 -15.10
CA PRO A 99 10.86 5.52 -14.73
C PRO A 99 11.31 6.50 -15.82
N ARG A 100 10.66 7.67 -15.90
CA ARG A 100 10.98 8.71 -16.89
C ARG A 100 12.29 9.44 -16.62
N ILE A 101 12.80 9.33 -15.41
CA ILE A 101 14.11 9.87 -15.01
C ILE A 101 14.97 8.71 -14.51
N ASP A 102 16.26 8.81 -14.73
CA ASP A 102 17.22 7.83 -14.22
C ASP A 102 17.53 8.05 -12.72
N VAL A 103 18.33 7.14 -12.16
CA VAL A 103 18.69 7.18 -10.75
C VAL A 103 19.59 8.36 -10.41
N ASP A 104 20.45 8.78 -11.34
CA ASP A 104 21.39 9.88 -11.09
C ASP A 104 20.63 11.20 -11.04
N MET A 105 19.70 11.42 -11.95
CA MET A 105 18.79 12.56 -11.89
C MET A 105 17.92 12.52 -10.63
N ALA A 106 17.38 11.36 -10.24
CA ALA A 106 16.63 11.24 -9.00
C ALA A 106 17.50 11.60 -7.78
N SER A 107 18.78 11.19 -7.77
CA SER A 107 19.75 11.49 -6.70
C SER A 107 20.16 12.95 -6.61
N SER A 108 20.04 13.70 -7.69
CA SER A 108 20.25 15.16 -7.68
C SER A 108 19.08 15.94 -7.09
N ILE A 109 17.90 15.32 -7.00
CA ILE A 109 16.65 15.95 -6.54
C ILE A 109 16.29 15.52 -5.11
N ALA A 110 16.47 14.25 -4.79
CA ALA A 110 16.05 13.65 -3.55
C ALA A 110 17.24 13.02 -2.79
N CYS A 111 17.15 12.92 -1.46
CA CYS A 111 18.19 12.36 -0.59
C CYS A 111 17.62 11.48 0.50
N LEU A 112 18.48 10.63 1.08
CA LEU A 112 18.16 9.87 2.28
C LEU A 112 18.08 10.83 3.48
N LEU A 113 16.96 10.80 4.18
CA LEU A 113 16.77 11.54 5.42
C LEU A 113 17.34 10.76 6.60
N THR A 114 17.88 11.49 7.56
CA THR A 114 18.55 11.01 8.76
C THR A 114 17.82 11.52 10.00
N PRO A 115 18.16 11.05 11.22
CA PRO A 115 17.60 11.63 12.44
C PRO A 115 17.85 13.14 12.62
N TRP A 116 18.83 13.72 11.94
CA TRP A 116 19.08 15.16 11.94
C TRP A 116 18.00 15.96 11.19
N ASP A 117 17.26 15.31 10.30
CA ASP A 117 16.22 15.90 9.47
C ASP A 117 14.82 15.88 10.15
N ARG A 118 14.76 15.47 11.45
CA ARG A 118 13.52 15.47 12.24
C ARG A 118 12.74 16.78 12.19
N PRO A 119 13.37 17.96 12.27
CA PRO A 119 12.62 19.22 12.18
C PRO A 119 11.90 19.43 10.85
N LEU A 120 12.46 18.92 9.76
CA LEU A 120 11.83 18.99 8.43
C LEU A 120 10.57 18.11 8.33
N ILE A 121 10.62 16.94 8.94
CA ILE A 121 9.47 16.02 8.98
C ILE A 121 8.39 16.57 9.90
N GLU A 122 8.75 17.13 11.06
CA GLU A 122 7.81 17.76 11.97
C GLU A 122 7.09 18.97 11.32
N ALA A 123 7.82 19.74 10.51
CA ALA A 123 7.24 20.84 9.76
C ALA A 123 6.27 20.37 8.65
N LEU A 124 6.56 19.20 8.03
CA LEU A 124 5.69 18.61 7.00
C LEU A 124 4.41 18.00 7.60
N GLN A 125 4.56 17.27 8.72
CA GLN A 125 3.46 16.58 9.40
C GLN A 125 3.65 16.66 10.93
N PRO A 126 3.14 17.69 11.57
CA PRO A 126 3.25 17.90 13.01
C PRO A 126 2.72 16.71 13.82
N GLY A 127 3.49 16.26 14.81
CA GLY A 127 3.12 15.17 15.73
C GLY A 127 3.31 13.74 15.19
N SER A 128 3.93 13.56 14.01
CA SER A 128 4.12 12.24 13.39
C SER A 128 5.57 11.74 13.41
N LEU A 129 6.48 12.40 14.12
CA LEU A 129 7.91 12.05 14.15
C LEU A 129 8.18 10.61 14.55
N ASP A 130 7.56 10.13 15.63
CA ASP A 130 7.81 8.79 16.15
C ASP A 130 7.33 7.71 15.19
N ASP A 131 6.25 7.97 14.45
CA ASP A 131 5.76 7.07 13.42
C ASP A 131 6.75 6.99 12.25
N TYR A 132 7.23 8.12 11.72
CA TYR A 132 8.17 8.11 10.59
C TYR A 132 9.54 7.54 10.95
N PHE A 133 10.04 7.79 12.16
CA PHE A 133 11.33 7.24 12.58
C PHE A 133 11.25 5.83 13.17
N HIS A 134 10.09 5.20 13.15
CA HIS A 134 9.98 3.77 13.42
C HIS A 134 10.75 2.96 12.37
N SER A 135 11.46 1.91 12.79
CA SER A 135 12.35 1.13 11.90
C SER A 135 11.66 0.55 10.67
N GLU A 136 10.37 0.25 10.75
CA GLU A 136 9.58 -0.29 9.64
C GLU A 136 9.28 0.74 8.55
N ARG A 137 9.36 2.05 8.87
CA ARG A 137 9.13 3.13 7.91
C ARG A 137 10.33 3.40 7.01
N HIS A 138 11.52 2.95 7.42
CA HIS A 138 12.75 3.21 6.67
C HIS A 138 12.82 2.40 5.36
N PRO A 139 13.55 2.90 4.33
CA PRO A 139 14.23 4.18 4.30
C PRO A 139 13.29 5.37 4.15
N LEU A 140 13.66 6.53 4.70
CA LEU A 140 12.98 7.80 4.48
C LEU A 140 13.74 8.57 3.40
N ILE A 141 13.09 8.88 2.29
CA ILE A 141 13.69 9.64 1.19
C ILE A 141 12.93 10.95 1.01
N GLY A 142 13.65 12.07 1.13
CA GLY A 142 13.06 13.40 1.04
C GLY A 142 13.53 14.20 -0.16
N VAL A 143 12.69 15.10 -0.64
CA VAL A 143 13.09 16.23 -1.50
C VAL A 143 13.08 17.49 -0.66
N VAL A 144 14.27 18.03 -0.40
CA VAL A 144 14.48 19.21 0.44
C VAL A 144 14.96 20.37 -0.43
N ILE A 145 14.24 21.48 -0.43
CA ILE A 145 14.59 22.71 -1.18
C ILE A 145 14.43 23.89 -0.23
N ALA A 146 15.44 24.72 -0.13
CA ALA A 146 15.46 25.89 0.75
C ALA A 146 15.01 25.55 2.19
N ASP A 147 15.60 24.49 2.74
CA ASP A 147 15.35 23.98 4.09
C ASP A 147 13.87 23.57 4.34
N GLN A 148 13.14 23.25 3.28
CA GLN A 148 11.78 22.74 3.36
C GLN A 148 11.67 21.35 2.75
N LEU A 149 11.04 20.42 3.47
CA LEU A 149 10.71 19.09 2.96
C LEU A 149 9.44 19.17 2.10
N LEU A 150 9.60 19.01 0.81
CA LEU A 150 8.52 19.17 -0.18
C LEU A 150 7.87 17.85 -0.57
N SER A 151 8.62 16.75 -0.48
CA SER A 151 8.10 15.40 -0.75
C SER A 151 8.85 14.40 0.12
N LEU A 152 8.14 13.39 0.63
CA LEU A 152 8.66 12.35 1.49
C LEU A 152 8.17 10.99 1.00
N ALA A 153 9.09 10.08 0.68
CA ALA A 153 8.81 8.67 0.39
C ALA A 153 9.30 7.79 1.55
N TYR A 154 8.48 6.85 1.96
CA TYR A 154 8.75 5.96 3.09
C TYR A 154 8.07 4.61 2.90
N SER A 155 8.43 3.62 3.73
CA SER A 155 7.71 2.35 3.78
C SER A 155 6.44 2.53 4.61
N SER A 156 5.26 2.52 3.99
CA SER A 156 3.99 2.67 4.72
C SER A 156 3.64 1.39 5.47
N ARG A 157 3.90 0.24 4.84
CA ARG A 157 3.72 -1.09 5.42
C ARG A 157 4.77 -2.04 4.89
N ARG A 158 5.14 -3.02 5.70
CA ARG A 158 6.17 -3.98 5.34
C ARG A 158 5.81 -5.38 5.84
N THR A 159 5.96 -6.35 4.98
CA THR A 159 5.99 -7.77 5.32
C THR A 159 7.37 -8.36 5.00
N ARG A 160 7.54 -9.65 5.29
CA ARG A 160 8.75 -10.36 4.89
C ARG A 160 8.94 -10.40 3.37
N GLU A 161 7.86 -10.37 2.59
CA GLU A 161 7.85 -10.57 1.14
C GLU A 161 7.59 -9.28 0.36
N ALA A 162 7.00 -8.27 0.97
CA ALA A 162 6.59 -7.05 0.29
C ALA A 162 6.83 -5.79 1.12
N CYS A 163 6.93 -4.66 0.43
CA CYS A 163 6.99 -3.35 1.02
C CYS A 163 6.10 -2.38 0.22
N GLU A 164 5.22 -1.69 0.91
CA GLU A 164 4.35 -0.68 0.34
C GLU A 164 5.00 0.70 0.46
N LEU A 165 4.92 1.48 -0.62
CA LEU A 165 5.37 2.87 -0.65
C LEU A 165 4.30 3.79 -0.07
N GLY A 166 4.66 4.60 0.92
CA GLY A 166 3.97 5.82 1.29
C GLY A 166 4.65 7.02 0.63
N ILE A 167 3.87 7.97 0.16
CA ILE A 167 4.39 9.19 -0.48
C ILE A 167 3.55 10.40 -0.12
N ASP A 168 4.16 11.37 0.52
CA ASP A 168 3.55 12.65 0.86
C ASP A 168 4.22 13.76 0.05
N THR A 169 3.44 14.70 -0.47
CA THR A 169 3.95 15.85 -1.23
C THR A 169 3.07 17.06 -0.94
N VAL A 170 3.71 18.14 -0.51
CA VAL A 170 2.99 19.39 -0.27
C VAL A 170 2.27 19.88 -1.52
N PRO A 171 1.08 20.49 -1.41
CA PRO A 171 0.27 20.86 -2.58
C PRO A 171 1.03 21.70 -3.61
N GLU A 172 1.83 22.65 -3.15
CA GLU A 172 2.59 23.59 -3.99
C GLU A 172 3.76 22.94 -4.75
N ALA A 173 4.18 21.75 -4.29
CA ALA A 173 5.25 20.97 -4.89
C ALA A 173 4.76 19.88 -5.84
N ARG A 174 3.46 19.68 -5.95
CA ARG A 174 2.89 18.66 -6.83
C ARG A 174 3.19 18.94 -8.30
N ARG A 175 3.23 17.87 -9.10
CA ARG A 175 3.49 17.88 -10.56
C ARG A 175 4.87 18.42 -10.98
N LYS A 176 5.81 18.56 -10.04
CA LYS A 176 7.20 18.96 -10.28
C LYS A 176 8.18 17.79 -10.40
N GLY A 177 7.70 16.53 -10.33
CA GLY A 177 8.53 15.32 -10.40
C GLY A 177 9.16 14.90 -9.07
N TYR A 178 8.94 15.62 -7.98
CA TYR A 178 9.57 15.34 -6.68
C TYR A 178 9.17 13.98 -6.10
N ALA A 179 7.87 13.66 -6.13
CA ALA A 179 7.38 12.35 -5.72
C ALA A 179 8.03 11.21 -6.53
N LEU A 180 8.22 11.41 -7.85
CA LEU A 180 8.88 10.43 -8.72
C LEU A 180 10.35 10.24 -8.32
N ALA A 181 11.09 11.32 -8.10
CA ALA A 181 12.49 11.25 -7.68
C ALA A 181 12.64 10.53 -6.32
N ALA A 182 11.81 10.90 -5.34
CA ALA A 182 11.81 10.26 -4.03
C ALA A 182 11.45 8.77 -4.14
N THR A 183 10.47 8.39 -4.95
CA THR A 183 10.07 6.99 -5.19
C THR A 183 11.19 6.16 -5.79
N ILE A 184 11.92 6.69 -6.77
CA ILE A 184 13.04 5.99 -7.42
C ILE A 184 14.14 5.69 -6.42
N LEU A 185 14.54 6.68 -5.62
CA LEU A 185 15.57 6.47 -4.60
C LEU A 185 15.10 5.56 -3.47
N TRP A 186 13.87 5.67 -3.02
CA TRP A 186 13.28 4.77 -2.04
C TRP A 186 13.31 3.32 -2.55
N THR A 187 12.88 3.09 -3.78
CA THR A 187 12.94 1.78 -4.44
C THR A 187 14.34 1.21 -4.44
N ARG A 188 15.33 2.01 -4.84
CA ARG A 188 16.74 1.60 -4.84
C ARG A 188 17.23 1.25 -3.44
N ALA A 189 16.93 2.06 -2.44
CA ALA A 189 17.35 1.85 -1.06
C ALA A 189 16.71 0.59 -0.45
N VAL A 190 15.42 0.36 -0.69
CA VAL A 190 14.72 -0.87 -0.26
C VAL A 190 15.35 -2.12 -0.89
N LEU A 191 15.67 -2.10 -2.18
CA LEU A 191 16.30 -3.22 -2.86
C LEU A 191 17.75 -3.47 -2.41
N GLN A 192 18.50 -2.39 -2.10
CA GLN A 192 19.88 -2.51 -1.58
C GLN A 192 19.92 -3.06 -0.16
N ALA A 193 19.07 -2.58 0.72
CA ALA A 193 19.01 -3.07 2.11
C ALA A 193 18.76 -4.58 2.17
N ARG A 194 18.07 -5.14 1.19
CA ARG A 194 17.84 -6.58 1.08
C ARG A 194 19.04 -7.37 0.63
N ARG A 195 19.79 -6.87 -0.33
CA ARG A 195 21.01 -7.54 -0.80
C ARG A 195 22.03 -7.71 0.34
N ILE A 196 22.06 -6.75 1.26
CA ILE A 196 22.95 -6.79 2.42
C ILE A 196 22.42 -7.78 3.48
N GLY A 197 21.12 -7.82 3.73
CA GLY A 197 20.48 -8.75 4.68
C GLY A 197 20.42 -10.21 4.19
N SER A 198 20.43 -10.44 2.88
CA SER A 198 20.37 -11.79 2.29
C SER A 198 21.69 -12.55 2.29
N ASN A 199 22.81 -11.91 2.60
CA ASN A 199 24.11 -12.60 2.77
C ASN A 199 24.17 -13.49 4.01
N LEU A 200 23.15 -13.54 4.83
CA LEU A 200 23.12 -14.36 6.04
C LEU A 200 22.17 -15.57 6.01
N GLN A 201 21.22 -15.72 5.07
CA GLN A 201 20.47 -16.97 4.91
C GLN A 201 19.51 -16.96 3.70
N ARG A 202 19.76 -17.85 2.72
CA ARG A 202 18.95 -18.35 1.57
C ARG A 202 18.63 -17.37 0.44
N PRO A 203 18.66 -17.83 -0.83
CA PRO A 203 18.17 -17.08 -1.97
C PRO A 203 16.66 -16.95 -1.84
N CYS A 204 16.21 -15.80 -1.43
CA CYS A 204 14.78 -15.49 -1.35
C CYS A 204 14.35 -14.83 -2.64
N GLY A 205 13.26 -15.35 -3.22
CA GLY A 205 12.69 -14.93 -4.47
C GLY A 205 12.48 -13.42 -4.61
N GLU A 206 12.28 -13.02 -5.85
CA GLU A 206 12.07 -11.64 -6.27
C GLU A 206 11.08 -10.90 -5.36
N TYR A 207 11.54 -9.79 -4.76
CA TYR A 207 10.62 -8.86 -4.12
C TYR A 207 9.84 -8.13 -5.19
N ARG A 208 8.58 -8.02 -4.94
CA ARG A 208 7.71 -7.20 -5.75
C ARG A 208 7.41 -5.93 -4.96
N LEU A 209 7.84 -4.80 -5.52
CA LEU A 209 7.42 -3.49 -5.04
C LEU A 209 5.95 -3.34 -5.34
N LEU A 210 5.17 -3.11 -4.29
CA LEU A 210 3.75 -2.85 -4.40
C LEU A 210 3.55 -1.34 -4.62
N ALA A 211 3.67 -0.93 -5.86
CA ALA A 211 3.01 0.26 -6.37
C ALA A 211 2.05 -0.28 -7.42
N LEU A 212 0.76 -0.12 -7.29
CA LEU A 212 -0.25 -0.99 -7.88
C LEU A 212 -1.04 -0.29 -9.00
N SER A 213 -1.31 -0.92 -10.13
CA SER A 213 -2.28 -0.43 -11.09
C SER A 213 -3.56 -1.27 -11.07
N GLY A 214 -4.69 -0.64 -10.80
CA GLY A 214 -5.98 -1.15 -11.20
C GLY A 214 -6.65 -2.19 -10.31
N CYS A 215 -6.53 -2.12 -8.98
CA CYS A 215 -7.43 -2.86 -8.10
C CYS A 215 -8.42 -1.89 -7.44
N CYS A 216 -9.72 -2.11 -7.63
CA CYS A 216 -10.76 -1.44 -6.86
C CYS A 216 -11.01 -2.22 -5.58
N TRP A 217 -10.80 -1.58 -4.44
CA TRP A 217 -11.11 -2.15 -3.14
C TRP A 217 -12.46 -1.62 -2.67
N ILE A 218 -13.29 -2.51 -2.20
CA ILE A 218 -14.52 -2.13 -1.53
C ILE A 218 -14.42 -2.62 -0.10
N SER A 219 -14.10 -1.73 0.82
CA SER A 219 -14.17 -2.02 2.23
C SER A 219 -15.62 -2.07 2.68
N GLY A 220 -15.97 -3.12 3.36
CA GLY A 220 -17.36 -3.42 3.71
C GLY A 220 -17.89 -2.54 4.82
N LEU A 221 -19.16 -2.35 4.78
CA LEU A 221 -20.07 -1.74 5.72
C LEU A 221 -19.81 -2.09 7.18
N CYS A 222 -19.45 -1.10 8.00
CA CYS A 222 -19.92 -1.04 9.38
C CYS A 222 -21.39 -0.65 9.33
N THR A 223 -22.28 -1.58 9.52
CA THR A 223 -23.64 -1.25 9.96
C THR A 223 -23.53 -0.97 11.45
N ASN A 224 -23.44 0.28 11.85
CA ASN A 224 -23.92 0.68 13.14
C ASN A 224 -25.45 0.47 13.12
N SER A 225 -25.88 -0.64 13.65
CA SER A 225 -27.25 -0.80 14.12
C SER A 225 -27.29 -0.29 15.54
N GLU A 226 -27.49 1.02 15.69
CA GLU A 226 -28.13 1.56 16.86
C GLU A 226 -29.60 1.78 16.52
N LEU A 227 -30.43 0.96 17.10
CA LEU A 227 -31.77 1.27 17.53
C LEU A 227 -31.75 1.44 19.01
#